data_9e47f6e5fc970e150df3a49a012885b9
#
_entry.id   9e47f6e5fc970e150df3a49a012885b9
#
_cell.length_a   1.000
_cell.length_b   1.000
_cell.length_c   1.000
_cell.angle_alpha   90.00
_cell.angle_beta   90.00
_cell.angle_gamma   90.00
#
_symmetry.space_group_name_H-M   'P 1'
#
loop_
_entity.id
_entity.type
_entity.pdbx_description
1 polymer ?
#
loop_
_entity_poly.entity_id
_entity_poly.type
_entity_poly.pdbx_seq_one_letter_code
_entity_poly.pdbx_strand_id
1 'polypeptide(L)'
;MGILTTKSIGQEPRLGYIEPILTQYEPGCFANAVGLTNPGAERAAELFSTLTVPSDRFLLISIFGGSVQEYVNVAKILAPFADGLELNLSCPHAKGYGMDMGQDPELVKEIICAVKAAVGIPVIPKLTPNVPNLDEIAIASVEGGADAICAINTMGPKCYEAHGHPILSNEKGGVSGKGILPTALRIVKEINASVSCPIIGCGGISSAANVREFQEAGASIIGIGSALVGMNTKEIALYFQELSKDLENTTENAERLVRYDIDMRFKPVTLVNKEKITDDICILTFDRKIDIQAGQFVFLWIPGLGEKPFSALTDDPFQLAVINLGQFTDSLMHVEPGVEAYIRGPYGNAACPPEGAKIFAVAGGTGLAAVWQIARDFGNTEIFFGARSKDRLYFIEETAAVSDLHIATDDGSCGYHGVITELLEHHLSKLSEEQLTKLIFYNCGPSQMVHAAETIQREFCQPEQIYNAIDYLTKCGVGICGACDSPDGSRLCVDGPFLEAADF
;
A
#
# COMPACT_ATOMS: atom_id res chain seq x y z
N MET A 1 -10.88 10.50 15.74
CA MET A 1 -9.57 10.96 15.18
C MET A 1 -9.67 12.44 14.86
N GLY A 2 -8.79 13.29 15.41
CA GLY A 2 -8.84 14.74 15.24
C GLY A 2 -7.79 15.31 14.28
N ILE A 3 -6.62 14.62 14.16
CA ILE A 3 -5.51 15.03 13.31
C ILE A 3 -5.24 13.95 12.27
N LEU A 4 -5.05 14.36 11.03
CA LEU A 4 -4.62 13.53 9.91
C LEU A 4 -3.21 13.96 9.52
N THR A 5 -2.23 13.04 9.60
CA THR A 5 -0.86 13.30 9.17
C THR A 5 -0.61 12.60 7.83
N THR A 6 -0.12 13.36 6.84
CA THR A 6 0.19 12.80 5.51
C THR A 6 1.49 12.03 5.50
N LYS A 7 1.76 11.31 4.40
CA LYS A 7 3.14 10.90 4.08
C LYS A 7 4.03 12.12 3.94
N SER A 8 5.33 11.93 4.21
CA SER A 8 6.29 13.02 4.05
C SER A 8 6.53 13.35 2.57
N ILE A 9 6.42 14.62 2.22
CA ILE A 9 6.54 15.17 0.87
C ILE A 9 7.84 15.97 0.77
N GLY A 10 8.61 15.72 -0.27
CA GLY A 10 9.82 16.46 -0.61
C GLY A 10 9.62 17.39 -1.79
N GLN A 11 10.65 18.14 -2.14
CA GLN A 11 10.60 19.08 -3.28
C GLN A 11 10.35 18.32 -4.59
N GLU A 12 11.15 17.27 -4.83
CA GLU A 12 11.09 16.47 -6.05
C GLU A 12 10.37 15.12 -5.82
N PRO A 13 9.75 14.54 -6.87
CA PRO A 13 9.13 13.21 -6.78
C PRO A 13 10.18 12.12 -6.53
N ARG A 14 9.82 11.10 -5.72
CA ARG A 14 10.66 9.95 -5.43
C ARG A 14 9.87 8.66 -5.53
N LEU A 15 10.39 7.67 -6.25
CA LEU A 15 9.81 6.33 -6.35
C LEU A 15 10.05 5.48 -5.09
N GLY A 16 11.03 5.91 -4.24
CA GLY A 16 11.46 5.13 -3.08
C GLY A 16 12.33 3.94 -3.46
N TYR A 17 12.52 3.03 -2.50
CA TYR A 17 13.26 1.79 -2.75
C TYR A 17 12.39 0.76 -3.49
N ILE A 18 13.07 -0.17 -4.18
CA ILE A 18 12.43 -1.36 -4.74
C ILE A 18 11.97 -2.29 -3.60
N GLU A 19 10.97 -3.10 -3.88
CA GLU A 19 10.44 -4.06 -2.91
C GLU A 19 11.40 -5.25 -2.72
N PRO A 20 11.44 -5.88 -1.53
CA PRO A 20 10.63 -5.65 -0.33
C PRO A 20 11.01 -4.37 0.44
N ILE A 21 9.98 -3.59 0.84
CA ILE A 21 10.14 -2.34 1.60
C ILE A 21 9.64 -2.42 3.05
N LEU A 22 8.97 -3.51 3.39
CA LEU A 22 8.37 -3.74 4.70
C LEU A 22 8.42 -5.23 5.05
N THR A 23 8.72 -5.53 6.30
CA THR A 23 8.62 -6.89 6.87
C THR A 23 8.14 -6.83 8.30
N GLN A 24 7.49 -7.92 8.75
CA GLN A 24 7.18 -8.15 10.16
C GLN A 24 8.20 -9.14 10.73
N TYR A 25 8.96 -8.72 11.74
CA TYR A 25 9.98 -9.57 12.37
C TYR A 25 9.46 -10.29 13.63
N GLU A 26 8.44 -9.72 14.28
CA GLU A 26 7.64 -10.32 15.35
C GLU A 26 6.19 -9.83 15.25
N PRO A 27 5.20 -10.51 15.82
CA PRO A 27 3.81 -10.07 15.80
C PRO A 27 3.63 -8.63 16.28
N GLY A 28 3.13 -7.75 15.39
CA GLY A 28 2.96 -6.32 15.65
C GLY A 28 4.24 -5.48 15.66
N CYS A 29 5.37 -6.06 15.22
CA CYS A 29 6.66 -5.39 15.11
C CYS A 29 7.17 -5.40 13.68
N PHE A 30 7.47 -4.23 13.11
CA PHE A 30 7.77 -4.05 11.71
C PHE A 30 9.11 -3.40 11.48
N ALA A 31 9.77 -3.77 10.38
CA ALA A 31 10.92 -3.05 9.85
C ALA A 31 10.62 -2.56 8.44
N ASN A 32 10.95 -1.32 8.13
CA ASN A 32 10.65 -0.74 6.82
C ASN A 32 11.79 0.11 6.26
N ALA A 33 11.88 0.13 4.94
CA ALA A 33 12.72 1.03 4.17
C ALA A 33 11.93 1.46 2.92
N VAL A 34 11.01 2.42 3.09
CA VAL A 34 10.14 2.89 2.00
C VAL A 34 10.90 3.82 1.04
N GLY A 35 11.88 4.60 1.54
CA GLY A 35 12.73 5.47 0.72
C GLY A 35 12.07 6.80 0.35
N LEU A 36 11.19 7.34 1.21
CA LEU A 36 10.53 8.64 1.03
C LEU A 36 9.73 8.75 -0.28
N THR A 37 9.04 7.67 -0.68
CA THR A 37 8.15 7.69 -1.86
C THR A 37 7.14 8.83 -1.73
N ASN A 38 7.10 9.74 -2.70
CA ASN A 38 6.20 10.88 -2.72
C ASN A 38 6.10 11.48 -4.12
N PRO A 39 5.03 12.24 -4.47
CA PRO A 39 4.83 12.78 -5.81
C PRO A 39 5.60 14.09 -6.09
N GLY A 40 6.33 14.64 -5.11
CA GLY A 40 6.90 15.98 -5.14
C GLY A 40 5.90 17.05 -4.69
N ALA A 41 6.42 18.21 -4.25
CA ALA A 41 5.60 19.25 -3.62
C ALA A 41 4.56 19.85 -4.56
N GLU A 42 4.89 20.13 -5.81
CA GLU A 42 3.97 20.72 -6.80
C GLU A 42 2.79 19.78 -7.09
N ARG A 43 3.07 18.50 -7.37
CA ARG A 43 2.00 17.52 -7.62
C ARG A 43 1.16 17.25 -6.37
N ALA A 44 1.77 17.27 -5.18
CA ALA A 44 1.04 17.16 -3.92
C ALA A 44 0.11 18.35 -3.71
N ALA A 45 0.53 19.57 -4.03
CA ALA A 45 -0.31 20.78 -3.97
C ALA A 45 -1.53 20.66 -4.87
N GLU A 46 -1.36 20.17 -6.12
CA GLU A 46 -2.46 19.91 -7.03
C GLU A 46 -3.48 18.94 -6.40
N LEU A 47 -3.02 17.82 -5.83
CA LEU A 47 -3.87 16.83 -5.18
C LEU A 47 -4.60 17.42 -3.96
N PHE A 48 -3.89 18.17 -3.10
CA PHE A 48 -4.51 18.81 -1.95
C PHE A 48 -5.51 19.90 -2.30
N SER A 49 -5.36 20.56 -3.46
CA SER A 49 -6.31 21.57 -3.93
C SER A 49 -7.71 21.00 -4.20
N THR A 50 -7.81 19.71 -4.47
CA THR A 50 -9.08 19.00 -4.69
C THR A 50 -9.62 18.30 -3.44
N LEU A 51 -8.81 18.22 -2.37
CA LEU A 51 -9.18 17.54 -1.15
C LEU A 51 -10.11 18.40 -0.28
N THR A 52 -11.22 17.85 0.14
CA THR A 52 -12.10 18.47 1.13
C THR A 52 -11.82 17.86 2.51
N VAL A 53 -11.16 18.61 3.38
CA VAL A 53 -10.94 18.22 4.78
C VAL A 53 -12.12 18.70 5.62
N PRO A 54 -12.80 17.82 6.40
CA PRO A 54 -13.86 18.26 7.30
C PRO A 54 -13.36 19.31 8.30
N SER A 55 -14.16 20.33 8.58
CA SER A 55 -13.77 21.49 9.43
C SER A 55 -13.46 21.13 10.89
N ASP A 56 -13.84 19.93 11.34
CA ASP A 56 -13.54 19.38 12.68
C ASP A 56 -12.26 18.49 12.66
N ARG A 57 -11.50 18.52 11.58
CA ARG A 57 -10.24 17.78 11.42
C ARG A 57 -9.09 18.74 11.14
N PHE A 58 -7.90 18.37 11.62
CA PHE A 58 -6.66 19.11 11.43
C PHE A 58 -5.77 18.34 10.45
N LEU A 59 -5.44 18.94 9.32
CA LEU A 59 -4.53 18.34 8.33
C LEU A 59 -3.08 18.77 8.62
N LEU A 60 -2.28 17.81 9.11
CA LEU A 60 -0.85 17.97 9.35
C LEU A 60 -0.09 17.42 8.15
N ILE A 61 0.44 18.28 7.29
CA ILE A 61 1.24 17.85 6.14
C ILE A 61 2.68 17.62 6.58
N SER A 62 3.16 16.38 6.44
CA SER A 62 4.55 16.03 6.73
C SER A 62 5.44 16.37 5.54
N ILE A 63 6.55 17.06 5.78
CA ILE A 63 7.53 17.48 4.76
C ILE A 63 8.94 17.07 5.12
N PHE A 64 9.80 16.91 4.12
CA PHE A 64 11.23 16.67 4.31
C PHE A 64 12.07 17.45 3.29
N GLY A 65 13.35 17.64 3.61
CA GLY A 65 14.33 18.26 2.70
C GLY A 65 15.74 17.80 3.02
N GLY A 66 16.68 18.07 2.13
CA GLY A 66 18.12 17.86 2.29
C GLY A 66 18.90 19.15 2.60
N SER A 67 18.20 20.26 2.74
CA SER A 67 18.76 21.56 3.12
C SER A 67 17.69 22.46 3.73
N VAL A 68 18.11 23.48 4.49
CA VAL A 68 17.20 24.51 5.03
C VAL A 68 16.32 25.09 3.92
N GLN A 69 16.91 25.39 2.76
CA GLN A 69 16.19 26.00 1.64
C GLN A 69 15.14 25.05 1.05
N GLU A 70 15.40 23.74 0.94
CA GLU A 70 14.41 22.78 0.48
C GLU A 70 13.21 22.69 1.43
N TYR A 71 13.45 22.64 2.77
CA TYR A 71 12.35 22.70 3.74
C TYR A 71 11.50 23.96 3.56
N VAL A 72 12.13 25.13 3.37
CA VAL A 72 11.41 26.40 3.16
C VAL A 72 10.61 26.37 1.84
N ASN A 73 11.19 25.85 0.77
CA ASN A 73 10.51 25.77 -0.52
C ASN A 73 9.25 24.88 -0.45
N VAL A 74 9.41 23.67 0.09
CA VAL A 74 8.31 22.72 0.25
C VAL A 74 7.24 23.28 1.20
N ALA A 75 7.66 23.91 2.30
CA ALA A 75 6.73 24.54 3.25
C ALA A 75 5.89 25.64 2.59
N LYS A 76 6.48 26.50 1.77
CA LYS A 76 5.73 27.58 1.04
C LYS A 76 4.72 27.02 0.06
N ILE A 77 5.04 25.92 -0.64
CA ILE A 77 4.14 25.29 -1.61
C ILE A 77 2.95 24.65 -0.89
N LEU A 78 3.18 23.98 0.23
CA LEU A 78 2.17 23.12 0.88
C LEU A 78 1.40 23.81 2.02
N ALA A 79 1.93 24.86 2.63
CA ALA A 79 1.28 25.58 3.73
C ALA A 79 -0.15 26.09 3.40
N PRO A 80 -0.47 26.53 2.15
CA PRO A 80 -1.82 26.95 1.81
C PRO A 80 -2.89 25.85 1.94
N PHE A 81 -2.50 24.60 1.98
CA PHE A 81 -3.38 23.42 2.03
C PHE A 81 -3.39 22.72 3.40
N ALA A 82 -2.57 23.19 4.36
CA ALA A 82 -2.34 22.55 5.65
C ALA A 82 -2.81 23.41 6.81
N ASP A 83 -3.30 22.77 7.87
CA ASP A 83 -3.49 23.43 9.18
C ASP A 83 -2.19 23.51 9.98
N GLY A 84 -1.19 22.64 9.67
CA GLY A 84 0.15 22.64 10.23
C GLY A 84 1.12 21.82 9.40
N LEU A 85 2.43 22.01 9.64
CA LEU A 85 3.50 21.26 8.98
C LEU A 85 4.27 20.40 9.99
N GLU A 86 4.40 19.09 9.70
CA GLU A 86 5.35 18.21 10.40
C GLU A 86 6.68 18.23 9.63
N LEU A 87 7.79 18.58 10.29
CA LEU A 87 9.12 18.49 9.69
C LEU A 87 9.73 17.13 9.99
N ASN A 88 9.80 16.24 9.01
CA ASN A 88 10.44 14.93 9.15
C ASN A 88 11.97 15.08 9.11
N LEU A 89 12.58 15.19 10.28
CA LEU A 89 14.02 15.35 10.47
C LEU A 89 14.77 14.02 10.69
N SER A 90 14.17 12.88 10.33
CA SER A 90 14.61 11.60 10.87
C SER A 90 14.68 10.44 9.90
N CYS A 91 14.69 10.68 8.58
CA CYS A 91 14.75 9.58 7.63
C CYS A 91 16.16 8.95 7.58
N PRO A 92 16.40 7.73 8.12
CA PRO A 92 17.74 7.14 8.21
C PRO A 92 18.25 6.57 6.87
N HIS A 93 17.45 6.59 5.82
CA HIS A 93 17.69 5.82 4.60
C HIS A 93 17.98 6.68 3.36
N ALA A 94 17.82 7.99 3.43
CA ALA A 94 18.10 8.88 2.31
C ALA A 94 19.39 9.65 2.59
N LYS A 95 20.50 9.24 1.95
CA LYS A 95 21.80 9.88 2.08
C LYS A 95 21.71 11.38 1.78
N GLY A 96 22.09 12.24 2.72
CA GLY A 96 21.94 13.70 2.62
C GLY A 96 20.54 14.23 2.97
N TYR A 97 19.63 13.39 3.50
CA TYR A 97 18.26 13.77 3.93
C TYR A 97 17.94 13.19 5.32
N GLY A 98 17.10 13.87 6.05
CA GLY A 98 16.48 13.34 7.27
C GLY A 98 17.44 13.14 8.44
N MET A 99 18.03 11.96 8.63
CA MET A 99 18.80 11.65 9.84
C MET A 99 20.04 12.54 10.00
N ASP A 100 20.75 12.84 8.91
CA ASP A 100 21.91 13.75 8.96
C ASP A 100 21.48 15.19 9.35
N MET A 101 20.25 15.57 8.97
CA MET A 101 19.66 16.89 9.28
C MET A 101 19.13 16.98 10.72
N GLY A 102 18.71 15.86 11.31
CA GLY A 102 18.08 15.82 12.64
C GLY A 102 19.01 15.46 13.79
N GLN A 103 20.34 15.35 13.55
CA GLN A 103 21.34 15.01 14.58
C GLN A 103 22.04 16.21 15.17
N ASP A 104 22.04 17.35 14.45
CA ASP A 104 22.70 18.58 14.85
C ASP A 104 21.65 19.57 15.41
N PRO A 105 21.69 19.92 16.72
CA PRO A 105 20.74 20.84 17.33
C PRO A 105 20.73 22.23 16.66
N GLU A 106 21.89 22.77 16.25
CA GLU A 106 21.95 24.09 15.62
C GLU A 106 21.29 24.07 14.23
N LEU A 107 21.51 23.01 13.45
CA LEU A 107 20.86 22.85 12.14
C LEU A 107 19.33 22.63 12.27
N VAL A 108 18.90 21.86 13.26
CA VAL A 108 17.47 21.68 13.56
C VAL A 108 16.83 23.02 13.89
N LYS A 109 17.46 23.82 14.75
CA LYS A 109 17.01 25.16 15.10
C LYS A 109 16.94 26.08 13.87
N GLU A 110 17.98 26.07 13.02
CA GLU A 110 18.02 26.87 11.79
C GLU A 110 16.85 26.50 10.83
N ILE A 111 16.62 25.20 10.61
CA ILE A 111 15.53 24.73 9.76
C ILE A 111 14.18 25.22 10.29
N ILE A 112 13.94 25.06 11.60
CA ILE A 112 12.66 25.45 12.21
C ILE A 112 12.47 26.97 12.14
N CYS A 113 13.49 27.76 12.49
CA CYS A 113 13.46 29.22 12.37
C CYS A 113 13.12 29.67 10.94
N ALA A 114 13.78 29.08 9.94
CA ALA A 114 13.60 29.44 8.54
C ALA A 114 12.18 29.09 8.04
N VAL A 115 11.67 27.91 8.39
CA VAL A 115 10.31 27.50 8.04
C VAL A 115 9.28 28.37 8.74
N LYS A 116 9.43 28.62 10.07
CA LYS A 116 8.53 29.53 10.84
C LYS A 116 8.48 30.94 10.27
N ALA A 117 9.60 31.46 9.80
CA ALA A 117 9.65 32.78 9.15
C ALA A 117 8.96 32.77 7.77
N ALA A 118 8.82 31.63 7.13
CA ALA A 118 8.28 31.48 5.78
C ALA A 118 6.76 31.20 5.75
N VAL A 119 6.18 30.66 6.84
CA VAL A 119 4.78 30.23 6.90
C VAL A 119 4.07 30.74 8.16
N GLY A 120 2.74 30.96 8.09
CA GLY A 120 1.92 31.46 9.19
C GLY A 120 1.16 30.38 9.97
N ILE A 121 1.49 29.10 9.77
CA ILE A 121 0.81 27.96 10.39
C ILE A 121 1.75 27.25 11.40
N PRO A 122 1.24 26.40 12.29
CA PRO A 122 2.04 25.60 13.22
C PRO A 122 3.12 24.75 12.54
N VAL A 123 4.31 24.70 13.15
CA VAL A 123 5.46 23.91 12.68
C VAL A 123 5.89 22.94 13.77
N ILE A 124 5.91 21.65 13.45
CA ILE A 124 6.07 20.55 14.38
C ILE A 124 7.22 19.65 13.91
N PRO A 125 8.45 19.75 14.48
CA PRO A 125 9.53 18.82 14.16
C PRO A 125 9.23 17.42 14.68
N LYS A 126 9.45 16.40 13.83
CA LYS A 126 9.40 14.99 14.20
C LYS A 126 10.81 14.46 14.43
N LEU A 127 11.09 14.11 15.67
CA LEU A 127 12.43 13.76 16.13
C LEU A 127 12.74 12.28 15.96
N THR A 128 14.01 11.99 15.65
CA THR A 128 14.55 10.63 15.59
C THR A 128 14.99 10.15 16.97
N PRO A 129 14.69 8.88 17.33
CA PRO A 129 15.23 8.29 18.57
C PRO A 129 16.71 7.85 18.45
N ASN A 130 17.31 8.02 17.27
CA ASN A 130 18.62 7.43 16.92
C ASN A 130 19.79 8.40 17.17
N VAL A 131 19.67 9.25 18.17
CA VAL A 131 20.66 10.25 18.56
C VAL A 131 20.94 10.18 20.06
N PRO A 132 22.16 10.48 20.52
CA PRO A 132 22.53 10.45 21.94
C PRO A 132 22.02 11.66 22.74
N ASN A 133 21.79 12.80 22.09
CA ASN A 133 21.50 14.12 22.66
C ASN A 133 20.10 14.64 22.30
N LEU A 134 19.09 13.79 22.43
CA LEU A 134 17.73 14.09 22.00
C LEU A 134 17.09 15.26 22.79
N ASP A 135 17.46 15.44 24.04
CA ASP A 135 17.05 16.56 24.90
C ASP A 135 17.57 17.89 24.35
N GLU A 136 18.85 17.96 23.92
CA GLU A 136 19.42 19.15 23.27
C GLU A 136 18.70 19.49 21.97
N ILE A 137 18.35 18.47 21.15
CA ILE A 137 17.59 18.66 19.92
C ILE A 137 16.15 19.16 20.22
N ALA A 138 15.52 18.64 21.27
CA ALA A 138 14.20 19.10 21.70
C ALA A 138 14.23 20.57 22.18
N ILE A 139 15.24 20.95 22.95
CA ILE A 139 15.46 22.34 23.39
C ILE A 139 15.68 23.23 22.17
N ALA A 140 16.61 22.87 21.27
CA ALA A 140 16.90 23.60 20.05
C ALA A 140 15.66 23.78 19.16
N SER A 141 14.78 22.76 19.13
CA SER A 141 13.51 22.82 18.40
C SER A 141 12.59 23.92 18.97
N VAL A 142 12.46 24.01 20.28
CA VAL A 142 11.66 25.06 20.94
C VAL A 142 12.30 26.43 20.75
N GLU A 143 13.62 26.55 20.87
CA GLU A 143 14.33 27.78 20.59
C GLU A 143 14.19 28.23 19.12
N GLY A 144 14.07 27.31 18.19
CA GLY A 144 13.75 27.55 16.78
C GLY A 144 12.30 28.01 16.53
N GLY A 145 11.45 27.97 17.55
CA GLY A 145 10.05 28.41 17.47
C GLY A 145 9.06 27.29 17.09
N ALA A 146 9.38 26.04 17.38
CA ALA A 146 8.44 24.91 17.20
C ALA A 146 7.19 25.10 18.06
N ASP A 147 6.01 24.86 17.49
CA ASP A 147 4.73 24.97 18.20
C ASP A 147 4.40 23.69 19.00
N ALA A 148 4.93 22.56 18.60
CA ALA A 148 4.88 21.27 19.29
C ALA A 148 6.05 20.39 18.82
N ILE A 149 6.31 19.27 19.48
CA ILE A 149 7.31 18.27 19.08
C ILE A 149 6.60 16.95 18.85
N CYS A 150 6.88 16.26 17.73
CA CYS A 150 6.46 14.88 17.49
C CYS A 150 7.61 13.90 17.86
N ALA A 151 7.34 12.94 18.75
CA ALA A 151 8.29 11.92 19.19
C ALA A 151 7.58 10.57 19.37
N ILE A 152 8.12 9.52 18.75
CA ILE A 152 9.36 9.34 18.02
C ILE A 152 9.10 8.85 16.58
N ASN A 153 10.09 9.04 15.70
CA ASN A 153 10.17 8.32 14.44
C ASN A 153 10.67 6.88 14.67
N THR A 154 10.89 6.09 13.62
CA THR A 154 11.37 4.71 13.70
C THR A 154 12.77 4.60 14.31
N MET A 155 13.00 3.49 15.01
CA MET A 155 14.32 3.17 15.59
C MET A 155 15.20 2.42 14.58
N GLY A 156 16.50 2.52 14.71
CA GLY A 156 17.44 1.77 13.87
C GLY A 156 18.46 2.64 13.14
N PRO A 157 19.02 2.21 12.01
CA PRO A 157 18.55 1.10 11.16
C PRO A 157 18.93 -0.29 11.68
N LYS A 158 18.08 -1.30 11.40
CA LYS A 158 18.34 -2.73 11.69
C LYS A 158 18.18 -3.57 10.43
N CYS A 159 18.98 -4.64 10.33
CA CYS A 159 18.87 -5.68 9.31
C CYS A 159 18.05 -6.83 9.85
N TYR A 160 17.14 -7.35 9.02
CA TYR A 160 16.41 -8.59 9.26
C TYR A 160 16.55 -9.50 8.05
N GLU A 161 16.74 -10.78 8.30
CA GLU A 161 17.01 -11.78 7.27
C GLU A 161 15.93 -12.86 7.23
N ALA A 162 15.69 -13.38 6.04
CA ALA A 162 14.95 -14.61 5.80
C ALA A 162 15.80 -15.51 4.91
N HIS A 163 15.92 -16.77 5.29
CA HIS A 163 16.67 -17.79 4.54
C HIS A 163 18.12 -17.37 4.20
N GLY A 164 18.77 -16.59 5.07
CA GLY A 164 20.15 -16.12 4.86
C GLY A 164 20.29 -14.90 3.94
N HIS A 165 19.20 -14.25 3.57
CA HIS A 165 19.17 -13.05 2.76
C HIS A 165 18.56 -11.87 3.52
N PRO A 166 19.12 -10.65 3.42
CA PRO A 166 18.44 -9.45 3.87
C PRO A 166 17.07 -9.32 3.20
N ILE A 167 16.02 -9.14 4.00
CA ILE A 167 14.65 -9.05 3.47
C ILE A 167 14.46 -7.73 2.72
N LEU A 168 14.78 -6.61 3.39
CA LEU A 168 14.58 -5.29 2.79
C LEU A 168 15.59 -5.07 1.66
N SER A 169 15.14 -4.55 0.53
CA SER A 169 16.03 -4.26 -0.61
C SER A 169 17.16 -3.28 -0.27
N ASN A 170 16.95 -2.41 0.72
CA ASN A 170 17.96 -1.51 1.29
C ASN A 170 18.81 -2.17 2.40
N GLU A 171 18.74 -3.51 2.55
CA GLU A 171 19.35 -4.33 3.59
C GLU A 171 18.91 -3.98 5.02
N LYS A 172 18.80 -2.70 5.34
CA LYS A 172 18.45 -2.19 6.67
C LYS A 172 17.25 -1.27 6.62
N GLY A 173 16.47 -1.26 7.70
CA GLY A 173 15.27 -0.44 7.82
C GLY A 173 15.06 0.11 9.23
N GLY A 174 14.14 1.08 9.33
CA GLY A 174 13.64 1.61 10.60
C GLY A 174 12.63 0.66 11.22
N VAL A 175 12.71 0.48 12.54
CA VAL A 175 11.86 -0.40 13.33
C VAL A 175 10.68 0.37 13.92
N SER A 176 9.49 -0.23 13.85
CA SER A 176 8.24 0.33 14.38
C SER A 176 7.37 -0.77 15.01
N GLY A 177 6.20 -0.39 15.54
CA GLY A 177 5.27 -1.29 16.19
C GLY A 177 5.52 -1.45 17.69
N LYS A 178 4.86 -2.42 18.30
CA LYS A 178 4.87 -2.59 19.78
C LYS A 178 6.27 -2.77 20.39
N GLY A 179 7.24 -3.25 19.61
CA GLY A 179 8.61 -3.45 20.07
C GLY A 179 9.35 -2.15 20.43
N ILE A 180 8.92 -1.00 19.94
CA ILE A 180 9.53 0.30 20.26
C ILE A 180 8.77 1.05 21.36
N LEU A 181 7.61 0.58 21.81
CA LEU A 181 6.76 1.24 22.80
C LEU A 181 7.51 1.66 24.07
N PRO A 182 8.28 0.78 24.76
CA PRO A 182 8.98 1.17 26.00
C PRO A 182 10.00 2.29 25.78
N THR A 183 10.70 2.27 24.63
CA THR A 183 11.67 3.31 24.28
C THR A 183 10.96 4.63 23.96
N ALA A 184 9.85 4.58 23.23
CA ALA A 184 9.07 5.77 22.89
C ALA A 184 8.52 6.47 24.16
N LEU A 185 7.96 5.70 25.11
CA LEU A 185 7.49 6.21 26.39
C LEU A 185 8.61 6.89 27.19
N ARG A 186 9.78 6.24 27.29
CA ARG A 186 10.95 6.81 27.98
C ARG A 186 11.36 8.14 27.33
N ILE A 187 11.47 8.18 26.01
CA ILE A 187 11.88 9.39 25.27
C ILE A 187 10.86 10.52 25.42
N VAL A 188 9.58 10.24 25.31
CA VAL A 188 8.53 11.26 25.51
C VAL A 188 8.61 11.86 26.91
N LYS A 189 8.86 11.03 27.92
CA LYS A 189 9.05 11.49 29.32
C LYS A 189 10.31 12.37 29.47
N GLU A 190 11.42 12.01 28.82
CA GLU A 190 12.67 12.79 28.81
C GLU A 190 12.46 14.14 28.12
N ILE A 191 11.83 14.19 26.96
CA ILE A 191 11.50 15.43 26.25
C ILE A 191 10.58 16.31 27.11
N ASN A 192 9.53 15.74 27.70
CA ASN A 192 8.59 16.48 28.55
C ASN A 192 9.26 17.10 29.78
N ALA A 193 10.34 16.49 30.28
CA ALA A 193 11.12 17.06 31.37
C ALA A 193 12.04 18.22 30.92
N SER A 194 12.38 18.31 29.63
CA SER A 194 13.34 19.27 29.08
C SER A 194 12.68 20.49 28.41
N VAL A 195 11.40 20.36 27.95
CA VAL A 195 10.71 21.43 27.23
C VAL A 195 9.28 21.64 27.75
N SER A 196 8.69 22.81 27.46
CA SER A 196 7.34 23.16 27.89
C SER A 196 6.30 23.21 26.74
N CYS A 197 6.69 22.85 25.50
CA CYS A 197 5.77 22.82 24.37
C CYS A 197 4.93 21.51 24.36
N PRO A 198 3.76 21.48 23.69
CA PRO A 198 2.98 20.24 23.51
C PRO A 198 3.79 19.15 22.81
N ILE A 199 3.55 17.88 23.19
CA ILE A 199 4.20 16.72 22.58
C ILE A 199 3.15 15.83 21.89
N ILE A 200 3.40 15.49 20.63
CA ILE A 200 2.72 14.42 19.93
C ILE A 200 3.50 13.14 20.18
N GLY A 201 2.98 12.29 21.07
CA GLY A 201 3.60 11.00 21.39
C GLY A 201 3.23 9.94 20.38
N CYS A 202 4.23 9.25 19.78
CA CYS A 202 4.02 8.14 18.87
C CYS A 202 5.11 7.07 19.03
N GLY A 203 4.74 5.80 18.73
CA GLY A 203 5.65 4.68 18.79
C GLY A 203 5.03 3.44 19.45
N GLY A 204 4.42 2.57 18.64
CA GLY A 204 3.88 1.28 19.08
C GLY A 204 2.53 1.33 19.80
N ILE A 205 1.83 2.44 19.77
CA ILE A 205 0.52 2.62 20.40
C ILE A 205 -0.54 1.82 19.62
N SER A 206 -1.30 0.99 20.35
CA SER A 206 -2.33 0.11 19.79
C SER A 206 -3.59 -0.02 20.64
N SER A 207 -3.56 0.45 21.89
CA SER A 207 -4.65 0.32 22.86
C SER A 207 -4.90 1.61 23.66
N ALA A 208 -6.02 1.68 24.36
CA ALA A 208 -6.35 2.77 25.27
C ALA A 208 -5.39 2.82 26.47
N ALA A 209 -4.87 1.66 26.93
CA ALA A 209 -3.83 1.61 27.96
C ALA A 209 -2.57 2.35 27.48
N ASN A 210 -2.09 2.06 26.25
CA ASN A 210 -0.93 2.74 25.72
C ASN A 210 -1.14 4.26 25.56
N VAL A 211 -2.35 4.69 25.19
CA VAL A 211 -2.68 6.12 25.13
C VAL A 211 -2.51 6.78 26.51
N ARG A 212 -3.03 6.14 27.59
CA ARG A 212 -2.89 6.65 28.97
C ARG A 212 -1.42 6.70 29.41
N GLU A 213 -0.64 5.66 29.12
CA GLU A 213 0.80 5.63 29.42
C GLU A 213 1.55 6.80 28.76
N PHE A 214 1.22 7.12 27.48
CA PHE A 214 1.80 8.26 26.79
C PHE A 214 1.35 9.61 27.38
N GLN A 215 0.09 9.73 27.80
CA GLN A 215 -0.41 10.91 28.50
C GLN A 215 0.30 11.10 29.83
N GLU A 216 0.51 10.05 30.61
CA GLU A 216 1.28 10.07 31.85
C GLU A 216 2.76 10.42 31.61
N ALA A 217 3.32 10.03 30.47
CA ALA A 217 4.67 10.42 30.05
C ALA A 217 4.76 11.89 29.61
N GLY A 218 3.63 12.59 29.44
CA GLY A 218 3.56 14.02 29.09
C GLY A 218 3.11 14.30 27.65
N ALA A 219 2.68 13.31 26.88
CA ALA A 219 2.13 13.54 25.55
C ALA A 219 0.76 14.22 25.65
N SER A 220 0.56 15.30 24.90
CA SER A 220 -0.72 16.02 24.80
C SER A 220 -1.58 15.48 23.63
N ILE A 221 -0.94 14.94 22.61
CA ILE A 221 -1.55 14.39 21.40
C ILE A 221 -0.93 13.02 21.13
N ILE A 222 -1.72 12.10 20.58
CA ILE A 222 -1.30 10.72 20.34
C ILE A 222 -1.28 10.41 18.86
N GLY A 223 -0.15 9.91 18.36
CA GLY A 223 0.05 9.48 16.98
C GLY A 223 0.00 7.95 16.84
N ILE A 224 -0.91 7.43 16.05
CA ILE A 224 -1.11 6.00 15.81
C ILE A 224 -0.76 5.69 14.34
N GLY A 225 0.10 4.69 14.14
CA GLY A 225 0.52 4.26 12.81
C GLY A 225 0.48 2.75 12.64
N SER A 226 1.45 2.03 13.21
CA SER A 226 1.64 0.58 13.01
C SER A 226 0.47 -0.30 13.48
N ALA A 227 -0.39 0.18 14.37
CA ALA A 227 -1.61 -0.53 14.75
C ALA A 227 -2.61 -0.70 13.60
N LEU A 228 -2.53 0.15 12.57
CA LEU A 228 -3.44 0.15 11.42
C LEU A 228 -3.00 -0.81 10.29
N VAL A 229 -1.86 -1.48 10.46
CA VAL A 229 -1.34 -2.44 9.47
C VAL A 229 -2.35 -3.56 9.26
N GLY A 230 -2.69 -3.82 7.99
CA GLY A 230 -3.63 -4.86 7.59
C GLY A 230 -5.12 -4.51 7.71
N MET A 231 -5.45 -3.35 8.25
CA MET A 231 -6.83 -2.91 8.35
C MET A 231 -7.29 -2.26 7.03
N ASN A 232 -8.48 -2.60 6.58
CA ASN A 232 -9.17 -1.88 5.52
C ASN A 232 -9.76 -0.55 6.03
N THR A 233 -10.32 0.26 5.14
CA THR A 233 -10.84 1.59 5.46
C THR A 233 -11.97 1.54 6.52
N LYS A 234 -12.87 0.55 6.44
CA LYS A 234 -13.98 0.35 7.40
C LYS A 234 -13.45 -0.09 8.78
N GLU A 235 -12.45 -0.97 8.80
CA GLU A 235 -11.81 -1.45 10.03
C GLU A 235 -11.04 -0.33 10.75
N ILE A 236 -10.36 0.56 10.01
CA ILE A 236 -9.71 1.75 10.60
C ILE A 236 -10.76 2.66 11.28
N ALA A 237 -11.89 2.91 10.63
CA ALA A 237 -12.95 3.72 11.21
C ALA A 237 -13.49 3.08 12.51
N LEU A 238 -13.73 1.76 12.48
CA LEU A 238 -14.18 1.00 13.66
C LEU A 238 -13.14 1.03 14.78
N TYR A 239 -11.86 0.84 14.45
CA TYR A 239 -10.77 0.89 15.44
C TYR A 239 -10.76 2.23 16.21
N PHE A 240 -10.86 3.36 15.54
CA PHE A 240 -10.88 4.67 16.20
C PHE A 240 -12.17 4.91 16.99
N GLN A 241 -13.31 4.36 16.56
CA GLN A 241 -14.56 4.42 17.33
C GLN A 241 -14.44 3.63 18.63
N GLU A 242 -13.95 2.39 18.57
CA GLU A 242 -13.76 1.56 19.76
C GLU A 242 -12.67 2.14 20.67
N LEU A 243 -11.57 2.69 20.13
CA LEU A 243 -10.54 3.35 20.93
C LEU A 243 -11.09 4.53 21.72
N SER A 244 -11.99 5.34 21.12
CA SER A 244 -12.65 6.45 21.82
C SER A 244 -13.51 5.95 22.98
N LYS A 245 -14.30 4.88 22.76
CA LYS A 245 -15.11 4.26 23.81
C LYS A 245 -14.25 3.64 24.93
N ASP A 246 -13.14 2.99 24.57
CA ASP A 246 -12.22 2.38 25.53
C ASP A 246 -11.55 3.43 26.43
N LEU A 247 -11.27 4.61 25.88
CA LEU A 247 -10.74 5.72 26.67
C LEU A 247 -11.75 6.24 27.72
N GLU A 248 -13.04 6.23 27.40
CA GLU A 248 -14.11 6.66 28.30
C GLU A 248 -14.45 5.57 29.34
N ASN A 249 -14.46 4.30 28.94
CA ASN A 249 -15.00 3.18 29.72
C ASN A 249 -13.96 2.28 30.35
N THR A 250 -12.66 2.53 30.15
CA THR A 250 -11.55 1.70 30.64
C THR A 250 -11.59 0.26 30.11
N THR A 251 -12.02 0.07 28.85
CA THR A 251 -12.04 -1.21 28.13
C THR A 251 -10.89 -1.28 27.12
N GLU A 252 -10.71 -2.42 26.43
CA GLU A 252 -9.63 -2.66 25.46
C GLU A 252 -10.16 -3.35 24.18
N ASN A 253 -11.30 -2.88 23.65
CA ASN A 253 -11.93 -3.45 22.46
C ASN A 253 -11.17 -3.11 21.18
N ALA A 254 -10.62 -1.89 21.09
CA ALA A 254 -9.84 -1.44 19.95
C ALA A 254 -8.61 -2.33 19.70
N GLU A 255 -7.90 -2.77 20.74
CA GLU A 255 -6.73 -3.62 20.62
C GLU A 255 -7.05 -4.97 19.97
N ARG A 256 -8.27 -5.49 20.13
CA ARG A 256 -8.72 -6.74 19.50
C ARG A 256 -8.84 -6.66 17.99
N LEU A 257 -8.94 -5.44 17.45
CA LEU A 257 -8.99 -5.18 16.01
C LEU A 257 -7.59 -5.11 15.39
N VAL A 258 -6.54 -4.95 16.21
CA VAL A 258 -5.16 -4.88 15.71
C VAL A 258 -4.72 -6.25 15.20
N ARG A 259 -4.28 -6.27 13.96
CA ARG A 259 -3.86 -7.51 13.29
C ARG A 259 -2.41 -7.86 13.60
N TYR A 260 -2.17 -8.41 14.80
CA TYR A 260 -0.84 -8.88 15.19
C TYR A 260 -0.40 -10.14 14.42
N ASP A 261 -1.34 -10.88 13.85
CA ASP A 261 -1.19 -12.19 13.22
C ASP A 261 -0.97 -12.14 11.70
N ILE A 262 -0.78 -10.95 11.12
CA ILE A 262 -0.49 -10.83 9.68
C ILE A 262 0.73 -11.67 9.33
N ASP A 263 0.55 -12.62 8.41
CA ASP A 263 1.66 -13.44 7.93
C ASP A 263 2.43 -12.74 6.81
N MET A 264 3.58 -12.17 7.17
CA MET A 264 4.53 -11.57 6.21
C MET A 264 5.78 -12.44 6.00
N ARG A 265 5.76 -13.72 6.46
CA ARG A 265 6.90 -14.63 6.32
C ARG A 265 7.07 -15.05 4.86
N PHE A 266 8.31 -15.11 4.46
CA PHE A 266 8.72 -15.60 3.15
C PHE A 266 8.82 -17.13 3.17
N LYS A 267 7.95 -17.79 2.40
CA LYS A 267 7.89 -19.27 2.28
C LYS A 267 8.68 -19.65 1.01
N PRO A 268 9.66 -20.56 1.11
CA PRO A 268 10.48 -20.95 -0.03
C PRO A 268 9.65 -21.73 -1.06
N VAL A 269 9.91 -21.45 -2.35
CA VAL A 269 9.38 -22.17 -3.52
C VAL A 269 10.50 -22.36 -4.53
N THR A 270 10.49 -23.48 -5.26
CA THR A 270 11.46 -23.73 -6.32
C THR A 270 10.78 -23.66 -7.69
N LEU A 271 11.32 -22.91 -8.61
CA LEU A 271 10.86 -22.92 -9.99
C LEU A 271 11.17 -24.29 -10.62
N VAL A 272 10.14 -25.05 -10.98
CA VAL A 272 10.30 -26.40 -11.56
C VAL A 272 10.10 -26.43 -13.06
N ASN A 273 9.31 -25.50 -13.62
CA ASN A 273 9.09 -25.37 -15.05
C ASN A 273 8.87 -23.90 -15.44
N LYS A 274 9.34 -23.57 -16.64
CA LYS A 274 9.07 -22.30 -17.32
C LYS A 274 8.59 -22.58 -18.73
N GLU A 275 7.35 -22.26 -19.00
CA GLU A 275 6.76 -22.37 -20.34
C GLU A 275 6.80 -20.99 -21.02
N LYS A 276 7.52 -20.89 -22.12
CA LYS A 276 7.58 -19.68 -22.93
C LYS A 276 6.38 -19.62 -23.88
N ILE A 277 5.53 -18.62 -23.72
CA ILE A 277 4.39 -18.36 -24.61
C ILE A 277 4.85 -17.47 -25.78
N THR A 278 5.45 -16.30 -25.44
CA THR A 278 6.08 -15.38 -26.41
C THR A 278 7.43 -14.93 -25.87
N ASP A 279 8.10 -13.98 -26.53
CA ASP A 279 9.34 -13.40 -26.03
C ASP A 279 9.13 -12.57 -24.74
N ASP A 280 7.90 -12.09 -24.52
CA ASP A 280 7.52 -11.24 -23.38
C ASP A 280 6.47 -11.86 -22.47
N ILE A 281 6.03 -13.11 -22.70
CA ILE A 281 5.06 -13.83 -21.86
C ILE A 281 5.58 -15.23 -21.52
N CYS A 282 5.55 -15.58 -20.24
CA CYS A 282 5.82 -16.95 -19.78
C CYS A 282 4.91 -17.38 -18.65
N ILE A 283 4.77 -18.71 -18.46
CA ILE A 283 4.16 -19.31 -17.28
C ILE A 283 5.25 -19.94 -16.44
N LEU A 284 5.33 -19.56 -15.17
CA LEU A 284 6.24 -20.11 -14.18
C LEU A 284 5.50 -21.10 -13.31
N THR A 285 6.01 -22.33 -13.18
CA THR A 285 5.45 -23.38 -12.31
C THR A 285 6.40 -23.65 -11.15
N PHE A 286 5.89 -23.66 -9.93
CA PHE A 286 6.65 -23.89 -8.71
C PHE A 286 6.31 -25.25 -8.09
N ASP A 287 7.22 -25.76 -7.24
CA ASP A 287 7.16 -27.09 -6.59
C ASP A 287 6.16 -27.23 -5.45
N ARG A 288 5.29 -26.24 -5.25
CA ARG A 288 4.37 -26.17 -4.12
C ARG A 288 2.93 -25.90 -4.53
N LYS A 289 2.03 -26.33 -3.68
CA LYS A 289 0.69 -25.81 -3.55
C LYS A 289 0.71 -24.57 -2.65
N ILE A 290 -0.12 -23.57 -2.98
CA ILE A 290 -0.41 -22.44 -2.10
C ILE A 290 -1.89 -22.44 -1.71
N ASP A 291 -2.19 -21.92 -0.52
CA ASP A 291 -3.57 -21.73 -0.07
C ASP A 291 -3.96 -20.28 -0.39
N ILE A 292 -4.64 -20.09 -1.51
CA ILE A 292 -5.08 -18.78 -2.02
C ILE A 292 -6.52 -18.89 -2.51
N GLN A 293 -7.34 -17.91 -2.18
CA GLN A 293 -8.71 -17.80 -2.65
C GLN A 293 -8.80 -16.91 -3.90
N ALA A 294 -9.81 -17.15 -4.75
CA ALA A 294 -10.06 -16.32 -5.92
C ALA A 294 -10.12 -14.83 -5.53
N GLY A 295 -9.46 -13.98 -6.31
CA GLY A 295 -9.36 -12.55 -6.04
C GLY A 295 -8.15 -12.14 -5.19
N GLN A 296 -7.54 -13.04 -4.45
CA GLN A 296 -6.32 -12.73 -3.68
C GLN A 296 -5.06 -12.78 -4.55
N PHE A 297 -3.95 -12.23 -4.01
CA PHE A 297 -2.65 -12.22 -4.67
C PHE A 297 -1.52 -12.56 -3.69
N VAL A 298 -0.38 -12.94 -4.20
CA VAL A 298 0.86 -13.17 -3.45
C VAL A 298 1.96 -12.26 -3.94
N PHE A 299 2.98 -12.06 -3.11
CA PHE A 299 4.24 -11.48 -3.58
C PHE A 299 5.23 -12.61 -3.88
N LEU A 300 5.90 -12.50 -5.01
CA LEU A 300 7.07 -13.30 -5.36
C LEU A 300 8.33 -12.48 -5.13
N TRP A 301 9.23 -12.99 -4.30
CA TRP A 301 10.53 -12.39 -4.00
C TRP A 301 11.66 -13.30 -4.48
N ILE A 302 12.58 -12.71 -5.22
CA ILE A 302 13.87 -13.34 -5.55
C ILE A 302 14.97 -12.44 -4.97
N PRO A 303 15.77 -12.92 -4.00
CA PRO A 303 16.85 -12.14 -3.41
C PRO A 303 17.78 -11.56 -4.47
N GLY A 304 18.09 -10.27 -4.32
CA GLY A 304 18.91 -9.54 -5.28
C GLY A 304 18.18 -9.01 -6.53
N LEU A 305 17.00 -9.55 -6.88
CA LEU A 305 16.19 -9.07 -8.01
C LEU A 305 15.04 -8.17 -7.56
N GLY A 306 14.44 -8.44 -6.39
CA GLY A 306 13.32 -7.67 -5.85
C GLY A 306 12.09 -8.51 -5.59
N GLU A 307 10.94 -7.85 -5.41
CA GLU A 307 9.65 -8.46 -5.10
C GLU A 307 8.54 -7.78 -5.90
N LYS A 308 7.55 -8.56 -6.38
CA LYS A 308 6.34 -8.02 -7.03
C LYS A 308 5.11 -8.85 -6.68
N PRO A 309 3.89 -8.21 -6.69
CA PRO A 309 2.64 -8.91 -6.51
C PRO A 309 2.22 -9.63 -7.79
N PHE A 310 1.61 -10.81 -7.62
CA PHE A 310 1.02 -11.60 -8.70
C PHE A 310 -0.28 -12.27 -8.26
N SER A 311 -1.29 -12.26 -9.10
CA SER A 311 -2.39 -13.21 -9.01
C SER A 311 -1.88 -14.59 -9.42
N ALA A 312 -2.20 -15.63 -8.65
CA ALA A 312 -1.87 -16.99 -9.04
C ALA A 312 -2.70 -17.40 -10.26
N LEU A 313 -2.08 -18.01 -11.26
CA LEU A 313 -2.81 -18.65 -12.36
C LEU A 313 -3.48 -19.93 -11.88
N THR A 314 -2.72 -20.80 -11.18
CA THR A 314 -3.24 -21.96 -10.44
C THR A 314 -2.59 -22.01 -9.06
N ASP A 315 -3.25 -22.70 -8.12
CA ASP A 315 -2.78 -22.90 -6.74
C ASP A 315 -2.09 -24.25 -6.52
N ASP A 316 -2.42 -25.28 -7.35
CA ASP A 316 -1.89 -26.64 -7.27
C ASP A 316 -1.72 -27.29 -8.66
N PRO A 317 -0.50 -27.36 -9.26
CA PRO A 317 0.72 -26.69 -8.76
C PRO A 317 0.59 -25.17 -8.81
N PHE A 318 1.37 -24.48 -7.98
CA PHE A 318 1.40 -23.01 -8.01
C PHE A 318 2.01 -22.52 -9.31
N GLN A 319 1.23 -21.72 -10.05
CA GLN A 319 1.65 -21.12 -11.32
C GLN A 319 1.42 -19.62 -11.35
N LEU A 320 2.31 -18.91 -12.03
CA LEU A 320 2.20 -17.49 -12.33
C LEU A 320 2.30 -17.26 -13.83
N ALA A 321 1.35 -16.47 -14.37
CA ALA A 321 1.50 -15.89 -15.70
C ALA A 321 2.24 -14.55 -15.57
N VAL A 322 3.33 -14.41 -16.30
CA VAL A 322 4.22 -13.24 -16.23
C VAL A 322 4.32 -12.58 -17.59
N ILE A 323 4.05 -11.26 -17.63
CA ILE A 323 4.33 -10.40 -18.78
C ILE A 323 5.51 -9.50 -18.45
N ASN A 324 6.44 -9.34 -19.37
CA ASN A 324 7.57 -8.42 -19.23
C ASN A 324 7.12 -6.97 -19.33
N LEU A 325 7.00 -6.29 -18.16
CA LEU A 325 6.58 -4.88 -18.04
C LEU A 325 7.65 -4.01 -17.37
N GLY A 326 8.75 -4.60 -16.90
CA GLY A 326 9.80 -3.85 -16.21
C GLY A 326 10.91 -4.74 -15.67
N GLN A 327 11.87 -4.13 -14.98
CA GLN A 327 13.12 -4.77 -14.58
C GLN A 327 12.93 -6.12 -13.85
N PHE A 328 12.00 -6.22 -12.91
CA PHE A 328 11.76 -7.48 -12.19
C PHE A 328 11.19 -8.56 -13.10
N THR A 329 10.14 -8.24 -13.87
CA THR A 329 9.53 -9.18 -14.81
C THR A 329 10.44 -9.52 -15.97
N ASP A 330 11.30 -8.59 -16.42
CA ASP A 330 12.38 -8.88 -17.37
C ASP A 330 13.37 -9.93 -16.82
N SER A 331 13.76 -9.76 -15.54
CA SER A 331 14.61 -10.77 -14.87
C SER A 331 13.92 -12.14 -14.82
N LEU A 332 12.61 -12.21 -14.61
CA LEU A 332 11.84 -13.46 -14.60
C LEU A 332 11.82 -14.15 -15.98
N MET A 333 11.92 -13.40 -17.09
CA MET A 333 12.06 -13.99 -18.42
C MET A 333 13.38 -14.77 -18.58
N HIS A 334 14.37 -14.51 -17.72
CA HIS A 334 15.71 -15.10 -17.84
C HIS A 334 16.03 -16.12 -16.73
N VAL A 335 15.15 -16.28 -15.71
CA VAL A 335 15.34 -17.34 -14.69
C VAL A 335 15.16 -18.72 -15.31
N GLU A 336 15.90 -19.70 -14.78
CA GLU A 336 15.83 -21.09 -15.21
C GLU A 336 15.24 -21.99 -14.10
N PRO A 337 14.64 -23.15 -14.44
CA PRO A 337 14.24 -24.14 -13.46
C PRO A 337 15.37 -24.49 -12.48
N GLY A 338 15.03 -24.65 -11.20
CA GLY A 338 15.96 -24.84 -10.09
C GLY A 338 16.25 -23.56 -9.29
N VAL A 339 15.79 -22.39 -9.75
CA VAL A 339 15.92 -21.15 -8.98
C VAL A 339 15.02 -21.21 -7.75
N GLU A 340 15.59 -20.91 -6.58
CA GLU A 340 14.88 -20.72 -5.34
C GLU A 340 14.30 -19.30 -5.27
N ALA A 341 13.02 -19.20 -4.99
CA ALA A 341 12.29 -17.96 -4.80
C ALA A 341 11.47 -18.06 -3.52
N TYR A 342 10.85 -16.97 -3.13
CA TYR A 342 10.07 -16.92 -1.89
C TYR A 342 8.73 -16.24 -2.14
N ILE A 343 7.69 -16.75 -1.50
CA ILE A 343 6.36 -16.13 -1.54
C ILE A 343 5.94 -15.69 -0.16
N ARG A 344 5.21 -14.59 -0.09
CA ARG A 344 4.47 -14.15 1.10
C ARG A 344 3.03 -13.78 0.73
N GLY A 345 2.14 -13.90 1.68
CA GLY A 345 0.70 -13.77 1.50
C GLY A 345 -0.02 -15.10 1.73
N PRO A 346 -1.29 -15.24 1.26
CA PRO A 346 -2.00 -14.33 0.34
C PRO A 346 -2.42 -13.00 0.99
N TYR A 347 -2.66 -12.00 0.16
CA TYR A 347 -3.14 -10.67 0.52
C TYR A 347 -4.36 -10.28 -0.30
N GLY A 348 -5.06 -9.24 0.13
CA GLY A 348 -6.29 -8.78 -0.46
C GLY A 348 -7.51 -9.62 -0.05
N ASN A 349 -8.67 -9.11 -0.40
CA ASN A 349 -9.94 -9.76 -0.11
C ASN A 349 -10.24 -10.85 -1.16
N ALA A 350 -10.82 -11.96 -0.71
CA ALA A 350 -11.36 -12.96 -1.62
C ALA A 350 -12.58 -12.38 -2.37
N ALA A 351 -12.75 -12.76 -3.64
CA ALA A 351 -13.97 -12.50 -4.37
C ALA A 351 -15.15 -13.19 -3.68
N CYS A 352 -16.27 -12.50 -3.58
CA CYS A 352 -17.48 -13.01 -2.90
C CYS A 352 -18.74 -12.64 -3.69
N PRO A 353 -18.94 -13.21 -4.89
CA PRO A 353 -20.15 -12.97 -5.65
C PRO A 353 -21.38 -13.52 -4.90
N PRO A 354 -22.58 -12.94 -5.06
CA PRO A 354 -23.81 -13.48 -4.51
C PRO A 354 -24.05 -14.92 -4.98
N GLU A 355 -24.63 -15.76 -4.11
CA GLU A 355 -24.92 -17.16 -4.44
C GLU A 355 -25.83 -17.27 -5.67
N GLY A 356 -25.40 -18.07 -6.65
CA GLY A 356 -26.11 -18.26 -7.91
C GLY A 356 -26.02 -17.09 -8.91
N ALA A 357 -25.22 -16.09 -8.65
CA ALA A 357 -24.98 -15.01 -9.61
C ALA A 357 -24.43 -15.55 -10.94
N LYS A 358 -24.81 -14.93 -12.05
CA LYS A 358 -24.14 -15.11 -13.34
C LYS A 358 -22.96 -14.15 -13.38
N ILE A 359 -21.77 -14.66 -13.63
CA ILE A 359 -20.54 -13.87 -13.63
C ILE A 359 -20.10 -13.62 -15.08
N PHE A 360 -19.85 -12.35 -15.41
CA PHE A 360 -19.12 -11.95 -16.61
C PHE A 360 -17.75 -11.41 -16.20
N ALA A 361 -16.71 -12.11 -16.61
CA ALA A 361 -15.34 -11.74 -16.27
C ALA A 361 -14.60 -11.25 -17.52
N VAL A 362 -14.05 -10.03 -17.47
CA VAL A 362 -13.32 -9.43 -18.58
C VAL A 362 -11.84 -9.44 -18.27
N ALA A 363 -11.07 -10.08 -19.12
CA ALA A 363 -9.65 -10.30 -18.94
C ALA A 363 -8.80 -9.73 -20.08
N GLY A 364 -7.64 -9.16 -19.75
CA GLY A 364 -6.59 -8.80 -20.70
C GLY A 364 -5.21 -9.11 -20.15
N GLY A 365 -4.34 -9.69 -20.96
CA GLY A 365 -3.01 -10.05 -20.52
C GLY A 365 -3.00 -10.95 -19.27
N THR A 366 -2.20 -10.63 -18.25
CA THR A 366 -2.13 -11.39 -16.98
C THR A 366 -3.39 -11.31 -16.12
N GLY A 367 -4.34 -10.42 -16.44
CA GLY A 367 -5.63 -10.37 -15.76
C GLY A 367 -6.45 -11.66 -15.87
N LEU A 368 -6.15 -12.50 -16.88
CA LEU A 368 -6.76 -13.84 -16.98
C LEU A 368 -6.54 -14.66 -15.69
N ALA A 369 -5.35 -14.59 -15.07
CA ALA A 369 -5.04 -15.34 -13.86
C ALA A 369 -6.04 -15.06 -12.71
N ALA A 370 -6.36 -13.78 -12.49
CA ALA A 370 -7.29 -13.38 -11.43
C ALA A 370 -8.73 -13.86 -11.69
N VAL A 371 -9.22 -13.71 -12.93
CA VAL A 371 -10.61 -14.06 -13.26
C VAL A 371 -10.80 -15.56 -13.50
N TRP A 372 -9.78 -16.30 -13.90
CA TRP A 372 -9.83 -17.74 -14.05
C TRP A 372 -10.12 -18.44 -12.72
N GLN A 373 -9.48 -18.01 -11.63
CA GLN A 373 -9.77 -18.54 -10.31
C GLN A 373 -11.23 -18.28 -9.89
N ILE A 374 -11.78 -17.11 -10.23
CA ILE A 374 -13.19 -16.80 -9.97
C ILE A 374 -14.09 -17.79 -10.72
N ALA A 375 -13.82 -18.04 -12.00
CA ALA A 375 -14.60 -18.99 -12.78
C ALA A 375 -14.51 -20.43 -12.24
N ARG A 376 -13.32 -20.87 -11.83
CA ARG A 376 -13.08 -22.18 -11.23
C ARG A 376 -13.85 -22.38 -9.93
N ASP A 377 -13.81 -21.38 -9.05
CA ASP A 377 -14.30 -21.52 -7.67
C ASP A 377 -15.83 -21.29 -7.56
N PHE A 378 -16.40 -20.42 -8.41
CA PHE A 378 -17.83 -20.07 -8.34
C PHE A 378 -18.66 -20.65 -9.48
N GLY A 379 -18.07 -21.03 -10.62
CA GLY A 379 -18.79 -21.52 -11.78
C GLY A 379 -19.75 -20.47 -12.38
N ASN A 380 -20.70 -20.89 -13.22
CA ASN A 380 -21.67 -20.01 -13.90
C ASN A 380 -21.06 -18.72 -14.48
N THR A 381 -19.85 -18.84 -15.05
CA THR A 381 -19.03 -17.73 -15.49
C THR A 381 -18.84 -17.74 -17.00
N GLU A 382 -18.97 -16.57 -17.63
CA GLU A 382 -18.49 -16.31 -18.99
C GLU A 382 -17.21 -15.44 -18.89
N ILE A 383 -16.11 -15.88 -19.52
CA ILE A 383 -14.88 -15.12 -19.58
C ILE A 383 -14.74 -14.49 -20.95
N PHE A 384 -14.56 -13.17 -20.97
CA PHE A 384 -14.26 -12.38 -22.16
C PHE A 384 -12.76 -12.07 -22.14
N PHE A 385 -11.97 -12.82 -22.93
CA PHE A 385 -10.51 -12.70 -22.94
C PHE A 385 -10.01 -11.98 -24.19
N GLY A 386 -9.39 -10.81 -24.01
CA GLY A 386 -8.83 -9.97 -25.06
C GLY A 386 -7.31 -10.07 -25.16
N ALA A 387 -6.81 -10.16 -26.40
CA ALA A 387 -5.39 -10.09 -26.71
C ALA A 387 -5.15 -9.33 -28.02
N ARG A 388 -3.91 -8.85 -28.26
CA ARG A 388 -3.54 -8.19 -29.52
C ARG A 388 -3.57 -9.16 -30.71
N SER A 389 -3.16 -10.41 -30.48
CA SER A 389 -3.01 -11.45 -31.49
C SER A 389 -3.11 -12.85 -30.86
N LYS A 390 -3.32 -13.86 -31.70
CA LYS A 390 -3.49 -15.27 -31.29
C LYS A 390 -2.30 -15.81 -30.50
N ASP A 391 -1.10 -15.43 -30.85
CA ASP A 391 0.14 -15.89 -30.20
C ASP A 391 0.29 -15.41 -28.76
N ARG A 392 -0.47 -14.37 -28.37
CA ARG A 392 -0.51 -13.86 -27.00
C ARG A 392 -1.60 -14.49 -26.12
N LEU A 393 -2.39 -15.40 -26.70
CA LEU A 393 -3.38 -16.17 -25.95
C LEU A 393 -2.69 -17.35 -25.28
N TYR A 394 -3.02 -17.59 -24.03
CA TYR A 394 -2.49 -18.70 -23.22
C TYR A 394 -3.58 -19.26 -22.33
N PHE A 395 -3.40 -20.47 -21.85
CA PHE A 395 -4.31 -21.13 -20.89
C PHE A 395 -5.76 -21.24 -21.38
N ILE A 396 -5.92 -21.43 -22.71
CA ILE A 396 -7.22 -21.37 -23.39
C ILE A 396 -8.08 -22.62 -23.10
N GLU A 397 -7.46 -23.81 -23.17
CA GLU A 397 -8.15 -25.07 -22.94
C GLU A 397 -8.62 -25.19 -21.50
N GLU A 398 -7.77 -24.81 -20.55
CA GLU A 398 -8.06 -24.80 -19.13
C GLU A 398 -9.16 -23.78 -18.79
N THR A 399 -9.15 -22.63 -19.47
CA THR A 399 -10.18 -21.60 -19.29
C THR A 399 -11.52 -22.05 -19.83
N ALA A 400 -11.54 -22.67 -21.01
CA ALA A 400 -12.76 -23.21 -21.61
C ALA A 400 -13.33 -24.42 -20.83
N ALA A 401 -12.50 -25.08 -20.01
CA ALA A 401 -12.97 -26.17 -19.14
C ALA A 401 -13.77 -25.68 -17.91
N VAL A 402 -13.60 -24.44 -17.49
CA VAL A 402 -14.24 -23.87 -16.28
C VAL A 402 -15.22 -22.73 -16.58
N SER A 403 -15.31 -22.27 -17.83
CA SER A 403 -16.15 -21.13 -18.22
C SER A 403 -16.62 -21.22 -19.68
N ASP A 404 -17.67 -20.45 -20.01
CA ASP A 404 -17.97 -20.13 -21.39
C ASP A 404 -16.97 -19.05 -21.86
N LEU A 405 -16.01 -19.45 -22.71
CA LEU A 405 -14.90 -18.58 -23.11
C LEU A 405 -15.18 -17.84 -24.41
N HIS A 406 -15.13 -16.51 -24.36
CA HIS A 406 -15.23 -15.62 -25.51
C HIS A 406 -13.88 -14.96 -25.76
N ILE A 407 -13.36 -15.08 -26.98
CA ILE A 407 -12.03 -14.54 -27.36
C ILE A 407 -12.22 -13.42 -28.38
N ALA A 408 -11.46 -12.34 -28.17
CA ALA A 408 -11.24 -11.30 -29.19
C ALA A 408 -9.75 -11.03 -29.38
N THR A 409 -9.35 -10.83 -30.64
CA THR A 409 -7.99 -10.37 -30.97
C THR A 409 -8.06 -9.14 -31.84
N ASP A 410 -7.23 -8.13 -31.52
CA ASP A 410 -7.22 -6.83 -32.21
C ASP A 410 -6.95 -7.03 -33.71
N ASP A 411 -6.10 -7.99 -34.08
CA ASP A 411 -5.72 -8.31 -35.46
C ASP A 411 -6.66 -9.31 -36.16
N GLY A 412 -7.66 -9.86 -35.46
CA GLY A 412 -8.60 -10.85 -35.98
C GLY A 412 -8.01 -12.24 -36.18
N SER A 413 -6.84 -12.54 -35.65
CA SER A 413 -6.17 -13.83 -35.82
C SER A 413 -6.84 -14.99 -35.05
N CYS A 414 -7.69 -14.68 -34.05
CA CYS A 414 -8.48 -15.65 -33.31
C CYS A 414 -9.74 -15.00 -32.70
N GLY A 415 -10.89 -15.71 -32.79
CA GLY A 415 -12.15 -15.26 -32.20
C GLY A 415 -12.74 -14.04 -32.91
N TYR A 416 -13.29 -13.11 -32.11
CA TYR A 416 -13.84 -11.85 -32.62
C TYR A 416 -12.72 -10.94 -33.07
N HIS A 417 -12.88 -10.30 -34.24
CA HIS A 417 -11.93 -9.32 -34.77
C HIS A 417 -12.26 -7.95 -34.20
N GLY A 418 -11.49 -7.47 -33.25
CA GLY A 418 -11.66 -6.20 -32.56
C GLY A 418 -11.30 -6.30 -31.08
N VAL A 419 -11.61 -5.27 -30.33
CA VAL A 419 -11.34 -5.22 -28.89
C VAL A 419 -12.39 -6.01 -28.10
N ILE A 420 -11.96 -6.58 -26.96
CA ILE A 420 -12.84 -7.44 -26.15
C ILE A 420 -14.08 -6.71 -25.61
N THR A 421 -13.98 -5.41 -25.43
CA THR A 421 -15.09 -4.57 -24.94
C THR A 421 -16.22 -4.44 -25.97
N GLU A 422 -15.94 -4.43 -27.28
CA GLU A 422 -16.95 -4.48 -28.32
C GLU A 422 -17.72 -5.82 -28.32
N LEU A 423 -17.00 -6.92 -28.12
CA LEU A 423 -17.62 -8.22 -28.00
C LEU A 423 -18.52 -8.32 -26.75
N LEU A 424 -18.07 -7.74 -25.62
CA LEU A 424 -18.85 -7.65 -24.39
C LEU A 424 -20.14 -6.86 -24.62
N GLU A 425 -20.06 -5.66 -25.21
CA GLU A 425 -21.23 -4.82 -25.52
C GLU A 425 -22.25 -5.55 -26.38
N HIS A 426 -21.77 -6.26 -27.43
CA HIS A 426 -22.60 -7.08 -28.29
C HIS A 426 -23.31 -8.22 -27.55
N HIS A 427 -22.70 -8.79 -26.50
CA HIS A 427 -23.32 -9.79 -25.65
C HIS A 427 -24.36 -9.17 -24.71
N LEU A 428 -24.01 -8.08 -24.05
CA LEU A 428 -24.91 -7.38 -23.12
C LEU A 428 -26.18 -6.87 -23.80
N SER A 429 -26.08 -6.35 -25.02
CA SER A 429 -27.21 -5.83 -25.80
C SER A 429 -28.28 -6.89 -26.14
N LYS A 430 -27.99 -8.19 -26.01
CA LYS A 430 -28.90 -9.30 -26.27
C LYS A 430 -29.61 -9.81 -25.03
N LEU A 431 -29.20 -9.38 -23.85
CA LEU A 431 -29.75 -9.86 -22.58
C LEU A 431 -31.01 -9.09 -22.21
N SER A 432 -31.95 -9.79 -21.56
CA SER A 432 -33.14 -9.17 -20.99
C SER A 432 -32.78 -8.41 -19.69
N GLU A 433 -33.64 -7.44 -19.31
CA GLU A 433 -33.50 -6.72 -18.04
C GLU A 433 -33.40 -7.68 -16.83
N GLU A 434 -34.19 -8.78 -16.82
CA GLU A 434 -34.12 -9.79 -15.76
C GLU A 434 -32.75 -10.49 -15.71
N GLN A 435 -32.11 -10.74 -16.85
CA GLN A 435 -30.78 -11.33 -16.90
C GLN A 435 -29.72 -10.33 -16.42
N LEU A 436 -29.80 -9.07 -16.85
CA LEU A 436 -28.88 -8.00 -16.48
C LEU A 436 -28.86 -7.74 -14.95
N THR A 437 -30.01 -7.80 -14.28
CA THR A 437 -30.08 -7.62 -12.80
C THR A 437 -29.39 -8.73 -12.00
N LYS A 438 -29.08 -9.88 -12.61
CA LYS A 438 -28.41 -11.02 -11.96
C LYS A 438 -26.93 -11.13 -12.30
N LEU A 439 -26.42 -10.22 -13.16
CA LEU A 439 -25.02 -10.22 -13.53
C LEU A 439 -24.14 -9.61 -12.44
N ILE A 440 -22.95 -10.19 -12.31
CA ILE A 440 -21.84 -9.59 -11.56
C ILE A 440 -20.64 -9.58 -12.50
N PHE A 441 -19.92 -8.47 -12.51
CA PHE A 441 -18.76 -8.30 -13.37
C PHE A 441 -17.48 -8.31 -12.56
N TYR A 442 -16.44 -8.99 -13.08
CA TYR A 442 -15.08 -8.93 -12.60
C TYR A 442 -14.16 -8.56 -13.76
N ASN A 443 -13.59 -7.36 -13.70
CA ASN A 443 -12.69 -6.84 -14.74
C ASN A 443 -11.25 -6.84 -14.25
N CYS A 444 -10.31 -7.45 -15.00
CA CYS A 444 -8.90 -7.47 -14.66
C CYS A 444 -8.01 -7.41 -15.91
N GLY A 445 -7.09 -6.47 -15.97
CA GLY A 445 -6.18 -6.31 -17.09
C GLY A 445 -5.65 -4.87 -17.22
N PRO A 446 -5.21 -4.47 -18.42
CA PRO A 446 -4.74 -3.10 -18.66
C PRO A 446 -5.80 -2.07 -18.28
N SER A 447 -5.40 -1.00 -17.57
CA SER A 447 -6.32 0.02 -17.04
C SER A 447 -7.29 0.58 -18.09
N GLN A 448 -6.81 0.83 -19.31
CA GLN A 448 -7.66 1.31 -20.42
C GLN A 448 -8.79 0.33 -20.77
N MET A 449 -8.49 -0.99 -20.77
CA MET A 449 -9.49 -2.02 -21.02
C MET A 449 -10.52 -2.08 -19.87
N VAL A 450 -10.05 -2.04 -18.62
CA VAL A 450 -10.93 -2.09 -17.44
C VAL A 450 -11.88 -0.89 -17.42
N HIS A 451 -11.38 0.32 -17.64
CA HIS A 451 -12.23 1.52 -17.72
C HIS A 451 -13.22 1.49 -18.90
N ALA A 452 -12.80 0.98 -20.07
CA ALA A 452 -13.70 0.83 -21.20
C ALA A 452 -14.80 -0.22 -20.92
N ALA A 453 -14.44 -1.35 -20.31
CA ALA A 453 -15.40 -2.36 -19.90
C ALA A 453 -16.40 -1.82 -18.88
N GLU A 454 -15.93 -1.13 -17.85
CA GLU A 454 -16.78 -0.48 -16.84
C GLU A 454 -17.73 0.53 -17.47
N THR A 455 -17.23 1.39 -18.38
CA THR A 455 -18.07 2.38 -19.06
C THR A 455 -19.24 1.72 -19.80
N ILE A 456 -18.97 0.65 -20.54
CA ILE A 456 -20.01 -0.10 -21.24
C ILE A 456 -20.95 -0.77 -20.22
N GLN A 457 -20.43 -1.44 -19.21
CA GLN A 457 -21.22 -2.15 -18.20
C GLN A 457 -22.19 -1.23 -17.47
N ARG A 458 -21.80 0.02 -17.18
CA ARG A 458 -22.65 1.04 -16.54
C ARG A 458 -23.85 1.47 -17.41
N GLU A 459 -23.84 1.23 -18.71
CA GLU A 459 -25.00 1.46 -19.57
C GLU A 459 -26.09 0.39 -19.41
N PHE A 460 -25.73 -0.80 -18.89
CA PHE A 460 -26.62 -1.96 -18.75
C PHE A 460 -26.93 -2.34 -17.30
N CYS A 461 -26.03 -2.05 -16.36
CA CYS A 461 -26.07 -2.57 -14.99
C CYS A 461 -25.73 -1.48 -13.98
N GLN A 462 -26.03 -1.74 -12.70
CA GLN A 462 -25.73 -0.81 -11.61
C GLN A 462 -24.24 -0.92 -11.21
N PRO A 463 -23.62 0.16 -10.73
CA PRO A 463 -22.22 0.17 -10.29
C PRO A 463 -21.87 -0.90 -9.26
N GLU A 464 -22.80 -1.24 -8.36
CA GLU A 464 -22.65 -2.27 -7.32
C GLU A 464 -22.51 -3.70 -7.87
N GLN A 465 -22.76 -3.90 -9.17
CA GLN A 465 -22.58 -5.17 -9.85
C GLN A 465 -21.19 -5.31 -10.50
N ILE A 466 -20.35 -4.25 -10.47
CA ILE A 466 -19.11 -4.16 -11.23
C ILE A 466 -17.93 -4.08 -10.28
N TYR A 467 -16.99 -5.00 -10.42
CA TYR A 467 -15.77 -5.11 -9.62
C TYR A 467 -14.54 -5.01 -10.52
N ASN A 468 -13.67 -4.04 -10.23
CA ASN A 468 -12.50 -3.73 -11.03
C ASN A 468 -11.20 -4.01 -10.26
N ALA A 469 -10.29 -4.75 -10.87
CA ALA A 469 -8.90 -4.86 -10.44
C ALA A 469 -8.02 -4.06 -11.41
N ILE A 470 -7.60 -2.87 -10.97
CA ILE A 470 -6.73 -1.98 -11.73
C ILE A 470 -5.30 -2.16 -11.24
N ASP A 471 -4.33 -2.11 -12.15
CA ASP A 471 -2.91 -2.27 -11.82
C ASP A 471 -2.35 -0.99 -11.18
N TYR A 472 -2.47 -0.89 -9.85
CA TYR A 472 -1.78 0.10 -9.04
C TYR A 472 -0.49 -0.48 -8.46
N LEU A 473 0.51 0.39 -8.26
CA LEU A 473 1.80 0.01 -7.70
C LEU A 473 1.68 -0.53 -6.27
N THR A 474 1.52 -1.83 -6.11
CA THR A 474 1.40 -2.47 -4.79
C THR A 474 2.78 -2.84 -4.24
N LYS A 475 3.15 -2.31 -3.07
CA LYS A 475 4.48 -2.49 -2.45
C LYS A 475 4.48 -3.24 -1.13
N CYS A 476 3.63 -2.89 -0.16
CA CYS A 476 3.66 -3.50 1.17
C CYS A 476 2.74 -4.70 1.33
N GLY A 477 1.59 -4.72 0.68
CA GLY A 477 0.55 -5.76 0.79
C GLY A 477 -0.37 -5.62 2.01
N VAL A 478 -0.15 -4.63 2.87
CA VAL A 478 -0.80 -4.52 4.19
C VAL A 478 -1.33 -3.11 4.51
N GLY A 479 -1.62 -2.31 3.48
CA GLY A 479 -2.35 -1.04 3.60
C GLY A 479 -1.64 0.11 4.30
N ILE A 480 -0.30 0.05 4.51
CA ILE A 480 0.39 1.08 5.31
C ILE A 480 1.29 2.02 4.49
N CYS A 481 1.73 1.62 3.30
CA CYS A 481 2.69 2.43 2.55
C CYS A 481 2.03 3.46 1.63
N GLY A 482 0.73 3.37 1.33
CA GLY A 482 0.00 4.29 0.46
C GLY A 482 0.46 4.27 -1.01
N ALA A 483 1.07 3.18 -1.49
CA ALA A 483 1.53 3.11 -2.88
C ALA A 483 0.45 2.60 -3.85
N CYS A 484 -0.55 1.90 -3.32
CA CYS A 484 -1.65 1.30 -4.09
C CYS A 484 -2.99 2.02 -3.86
N ASP A 485 -2.95 3.28 -3.45
CA ASP A 485 -4.15 4.07 -3.22
C ASP A 485 -4.80 4.44 -4.55
N SER A 486 -6.10 4.19 -4.68
CA SER A 486 -6.95 4.66 -5.75
C SER A 486 -7.40 6.12 -5.51
N PRO A 487 -7.96 6.81 -6.51
CA PRO A 487 -8.40 8.20 -6.37
C PRO A 487 -9.47 8.43 -5.29
N ASP A 488 -10.29 7.44 -4.98
CA ASP A 488 -11.29 7.45 -3.90
C ASP A 488 -10.70 7.21 -2.50
N GLY A 489 -9.40 6.85 -2.42
CA GLY A 489 -8.68 6.55 -1.18
C GLY A 489 -8.72 5.08 -0.76
N SER A 490 -9.30 4.20 -1.56
CA SER A 490 -9.23 2.74 -1.36
C SER A 490 -7.82 2.22 -1.63
N ARG A 491 -7.37 1.23 -0.88
CA ARG A 491 -6.02 0.63 -1.03
C ARG A 491 -6.15 -0.80 -1.51
N LEU A 492 -5.74 -1.08 -2.74
CA LEU A 492 -5.92 -2.38 -3.38
C LEU A 492 -5.51 -3.57 -2.50
N CYS A 493 -4.43 -3.43 -1.75
CA CYS A 493 -3.88 -4.55 -0.98
C CYS A 493 -4.70 -4.93 0.27
N VAL A 494 -5.64 -4.11 0.72
CA VAL A 494 -6.48 -4.36 1.92
C VAL A 494 -7.97 -4.10 1.68
N ASP A 495 -8.33 -3.19 0.79
CA ASP A 495 -9.72 -2.91 0.41
C ASP A 495 -10.15 -3.74 -0.81
N GLY A 496 -9.20 -4.07 -1.74
CA GLY A 496 -9.38 -4.85 -2.96
C GLY A 496 -8.72 -6.26 -2.92
N PRO A 497 -8.21 -6.77 -4.05
CA PRO A 497 -7.86 -6.04 -5.28
C PRO A 497 -9.03 -5.73 -6.22
N PHE A 498 -10.14 -6.45 -6.14
CA PHE A 498 -11.35 -6.11 -6.85
C PHE A 498 -12.15 -5.09 -6.04
N LEU A 499 -12.19 -3.85 -6.51
CA LEU A 499 -12.96 -2.76 -5.92
C LEU A 499 -14.29 -2.58 -6.63
N GLU A 500 -15.35 -2.31 -5.89
CA GLU A 500 -16.68 -2.05 -6.42
C GLU A 500 -16.71 -0.71 -7.17
N ALA A 501 -17.30 -0.67 -8.37
CA ALA A 501 -17.32 0.55 -9.17
C ALA A 501 -18.19 1.68 -8.55
N ALA A 502 -19.03 1.37 -7.58
CA ALA A 502 -19.75 2.36 -6.79
C ALA A 502 -18.83 3.17 -5.85
N ASP A 503 -17.65 2.62 -5.53
CA ASP A 503 -16.64 3.25 -4.69
C ASP A 503 -15.61 4.07 -5.50
N PHE A 504 -15.78 4.22 -6.84
CA PHE A 504 -14.89 4.95 -7.76
C PHE A 504 -15.44 6.33 -8.16
#